data_e83548284da08687c1f912ce65219271
#
_entry.id   e83548284da08687c1f912ce65219271
#
_cell.length_a   1.000
_cell.length_b   1.000
_cell.length_c   1.000
_cell.angle_alpha   90.00
_cell.angle_beta   90.00
_cell.angle_gamma   90.00
#
_symmetry.space_group_name_H-M   'P 1'
#
loop_
_entity.id
_entity.type
_entity.pdbx_description
1 polymer ?
#
loop_
_entity_poly.entity_id
_entity_poly.type
_entity_poly.pdbx_seq_one_letter_code
_entity_poly.pdbx_strand_id
1 'polypeptide(L)'
;TLDLGADKMPDGLESRKEKNPFLGNRSIRLTLARPNLFRTQLRAILRSSIHENIRLMYPMVSSVQEVIDANLLLKKCMKELDEEGISYNSKVKIGTMIEVPSAALVADKASSTLCFFSFRRV
;
A
#
# COMPACT_ATOMS: atom_id res chain seq x y z
N THR A 1 -4.09 0.18 2.57
CA THR A 1 -4.44 0.41 1.16
C THR A 1 -5.35 -0.70 0.64
N LEU A 2 -5.70 -0.67 -0.64
CA LEU A 2 -6.61 -1.62 -1.27
C LEU A 2 -6.12 -3.07 -1.07
N ASP A 3 -7.00 -3.94 -0.56
CA ASP A 3 -6.76 -5.37 -0.36
C ASP A 3 -7.76 -6.17 -1.23
N LEU A 4 -7.59 -6.08 -2.55
CA LEU A 4 -8.38 -6.82 -3.53
C LEU A 4 -7.54 -7.93 -4.16
N GLY A 5 -8.15 -9.12 -4.25
CA GLY A 5 -7.67 -10.23 -5.06
C GLY A 5 -8.34 -10.25 -6.44
N ALA A 6 -7.79 -11.01 -7.36
CA ALA A 6 -8.35 -11.16 -8.72
C ALA A 6 -9.77 -11.74 -8.73
N ASP A 7 -10.18 -12.43 -7.64
CA ASP A 7 -11.50 -13.00 -7.42
C ASP A 7 -12.59 -11.98 -7.07
N LYS A 8 -12.20 -10.73 -6.74
CA LYS A 8 -13.10 -9.65 -6.28
C LYS A 8 -12.96 -8.38 -7.13
N MET A 9 -12.44 -8.51 -8.35
CA MET A 9 -12.28 -7.36 -9.24
C MET A 9 -13.62 -6.91 -9.79
N PRO A 10 -13.95 -5.62 -9.70
CA PRO A 10 -15.08 -5.06 -10.45
C PRO A 10 -14.88 -5.21 -11.95
N ASP A 11 -15.98 -5.35 -12.70
CA ASP A 11 -15.97 -5.39 -14.15
C ASP A 11 -15.16 -4.21 -14.73
N GLY A 12 -14.29 -4.49 -15.68
CA GLY A 12 -13.39 -3.50 -16.29
C GLY A 12 -12.01 -3.34 -15.63
N LEU A 13 -11.76 -3.97 -14.49
CA LEU A 13 -10.45 -4.05 -13.85
C LEU A 13 -9.82 -5.45 -13.98
N GLU A 14 -10.43 -6.33 -14.76
CA GLU A 14 -10.02 -7.72 -14.92
C GLU A 14 -8.58 -7.84 -15.42
N SER A 15 -7.74 -8.45 -14.60
CA SER A 15 -6.51 -9.08 -15.08
C SER A 15 -6.84 -10.50 -15.52
N ARG A 16 -6.07 -11.04 -16.48
CA ARG A 16 -6.22 -12.43 -16.97
C ARG A 16 -6.46 -13.37 -15.79
N LYS A 17 -7.42 -14.29 -15.92
CA LYS A 17 -7.72 -15.35 -14.93
C LYS A 17 -6.44 -16.06 -14.54
N GLU A 18 -5.92 -15.73 -13.38
CA GLU A 18 -4.73 -16.41 -12.81
C GLU A 18 -5.17 -17.74 -12.20
N LYS A 19 -4.38 -18.80 -12.44
CA LYS A 19 -4.64 -20.12 -11.86
C LYS A 19 -4.55 -20.18 -10.33
N ASN A 20 -3.84 -19.21 -9.71
CA ASN A 20 -3.68 -19.06 -8.27
C ASN A 20 -3.86 -17.60 -7.84
N PRO A 21 -5.09 -17.10 -7.71
CA PRO A 21 -5.36 -15.69 -7.36
C PRO A 21 -4.85 -15.31 -5.96
N PHE A 22 -4.62 -16.27 -5.05
CA PHE A 22 -4.09 -16.02 -3.71
C PHE A 22 -2.61 -15.64 -3.69
N LEU A 23 -1.81 -16.09 -4.66
CA LEU A 23 -0.38 -15.84 -4.78
C LEU A 23 -0.01 -14.89 -5.93
N GLY A 24 -1.00 -14.49 -6.72
CA GLY A 24 -0.82 -13.70 -7.93
C GLY A 24 -0.83 -12.19 -7.71
N ASN A 25 -1.30 -11.47 -8.73
CA ASN A 25 -1.37 -10.01 -8.75
C ASN A 25 -2.54 -9.50 -7.89
N ARG A 26 -2.29 -9.28 -6.59
CA ARG A 26 -3.29 -8.81 -5.62
C ARG A 26 -2.69 -7.74 -4.70
N SER A 27 -3.56 -6.99 -4.05
CA SER A 27 -3.24 -6.02 -3.00
C SER A 27 -2.11 -5.07 -3.40
N ILE A 28 -0.98 -5.06 -2.70
CA ILE A 28 0.12 -4.13 -3.00
C ILE A 28 0.70 -4.33 -4.41
N ARG A 29 0.82 -5.57 -4.89
CA ARG A 29 1.31 -5.86 -6.25
C ARG A 29 0.37 -5.33 -7.31
N LEU A 30 -0.94 -5.49 -7.11
CA LEU A 30 -1.95 -4.96 -8.01
C LEU A 30 -1.88 -3.43 -8.08
N THR A 31 -1.76 -2.78 -6.92
CA THR A 31 -1.72 -1.32 -6.85
C THR A 31 -0.42 -0.76 -7.42
N LEU A 32 0.72 -1.41 -7.20
CA LEU A 32 2.00 -1.03 -7.82
C LEU A 32 1.98 -1.24 -9.34
N ALA A 33 1.32 -2.30 -9.84
CA ALA A 33 1.13 -2.52 -11.27
C ALA A 33 0.16 -1.50 -11.91
N ARG A 34 -0.60 -0.77 -11.11
CA ARG A 34 -1.56 0.26 -11.56
C ARG A 34 -1.32 1.58 -10.82
N PRO A 35 -0.22 2.29 -11.13
CA PRO A 35 0.22 3.45 -10.37
C PRO A 35 -0.81 4.59 -10.32
N ASN A 36 -1.64 4.76 -11.33
CA ASN A 36 -2.69 5.78 -11.34
C ASN A 36 -3.79 5.49 -10.31
N LEU A 37 -4.20 4.22 -10.19
CA LEU A 37 -5.17 3.78 -9.17
C LEU A 37 -4.57 3.98 -7.77
N PHE A 38 -3.34 3.54 -7.58
CA PHE A 38 -2.66 3.66 -6.29
C PHE A 38 -2.43 5.13 -5.90
N ARG A 39 -2.00 5.97 -6.85
CA ARG A 39 -1.86 7.42 -6.66
C ARG A 39 -3.17 8.05 -6.21
N THR A 40 -4.29 7.74 -6.85
CA THR A 40 -5.62 8.27 -6.47
C THR A 40 -5.95 7.90 -5.03
N GLN A 41 -5.73 6.63 -4.65
CA GLN A 41 -5.98 6.15 -3.29
C GLN A 41 -5.06 6.82 -2.26
N LEU A 42 -3.76 6.89 -2.52
CA LEU A 42 -2.79 7.52 -1.61
C LEU A 42 -3.11 9.00 -1.40
N ARG A 43 -3.45 9.73 -2.44
CA ARG A 43 -3.86 11.13 -2.33
C ARG A 43 -5.13 11.31 -1.49
N ALA A 44 -6.12 10.44 -1.67
CA ALA A 44 -7.34 10.46 -0.87
C ALA A 44 -7.05 10.20 0.62
N ILE A 45 -6.20 9.21 0.93
CA ILE A 45 -5.79 8.89 2.30
C ILE A 45 -5.00 10.05 2.92
N LEU A 46 -4.05 10.64 2.19
CA LEU A 46 -3.28 11.80 2.67
C LEU A 46 -4.20 12.98 2.99
N ARG A 47 -5.11 13.34 2.10
CA ARG A 47 -6.09 14.42 2.35
C ARG A 47 -6.94 14.15 3.59
N SER A 48 -7.36 12.91 3.81
CA SER A 48 -8.12 12.52 5.00
C SER A 48 -7.28 12.51 6.28
N SER A 49 -5.95 12.50 6.18
CA SER A 49 -5.05 12.41 7.33
C SER A 49 -4.87 13.71 8.11
N ILE A 50 -5.46 14.81 7.66
CA ILE A 50 -5.35 16.13 8.31
C ILE A 50 -5.76 16.12 9.78
N HIS A 51 -6.65 15.22 10.18
CA HIS A 51 -7.11 15.07 11.55
C HIS A 51 -6.23 14.16 12.42
N GLU A 52 -5.08 13.71 11.92
CA GLU A 52 -4.06 12.88 12.60
C GLU A 52 -4.54 11.52 13.14
N ASN A 53 -5.77 11.09 12.82
CA ASN A 53 -6.37 9.83 13.26
C ASN A 53 -6.19 8.68 12.27
N ILE A 54 -5.41 8.88 11.20
CA ILE A 54 -5.19 7.90 10.12
C ILE A 54 -3.78 7.33 10.20
N ARG A 55 -3.70 6.01 9.96
CA ARG A 55 -2.47 5.28 9.71
C ARG A 55 -2.59 4.59 8.35
N LEU A 56 -1.53 4.64 7.57
CA LEU A 56 -1.46 3.98 6.27
C LEU A 56 -0.88 2.58 6.44
N MET A 57 -1.52 1.57 5.88
CA MET A 57 -1.04 0.19 5.94
C MET A 57 -1.02 -0.43 4.54
N TYR A 58 0.10 -1.06 4.19
CA TYR A 58 0.28 -1.82 2.96
C TYR A 58 -0.04 -3.30 3.22
N PRO A 59 -1.05 -3.89 2.55
CA PRO A 59 -1.39 -5.29 2.70
C PRO A 59 -0.53 -6.20 1.81
N MET A 60 -0.40 -7.47 2.17
CA MET A 60 0.21 -8.54 1.36
C MET A 60 1.63 -8.23 0.87
N VAL A 61 2.39 -7.47 1.62
CA VAL A 61 3.80 -7.19 1.30
C VAL A 61 4.61 -8.48 1.38
N SER A 62 5.41 -8.76 0.36
CA SER A 62 6.25 -9.96 0.26
C SER A 62 7.74 -9.64 0.16
N SER A 63 8.10 -8.40 -0.14
CA SER A 63 9.48 -7.97 -0.29
C SER A 63 9.70 -6.53 0.21
N VAL A 64 10.94 -6.22 0.56
CA VAL A 64 11.34 -4.84 0.92
C VAL A 64 11.18 -3.89 -0.26
N GLN A 65 11.40 -4.38 -1.48
CA GLN A 65 11.28 -3.55 -2.68
C GLN A 65 9.86 -3.03 -2.87
N GLU A 66 8.83 -3.84 -2.61
CA GLU A 66 7.43 -3.39 -2.67
C GLU A 66 7.15 -2.23 -1.69
N VAL A 67 7.75 -2.26 -0.51
CA VAL A 67 7.64 -1.16 0.47
C VAL A 67 8.34 0.10 -0.03
N ILE A 68 9.54 -0.06 -0.60
CA ILE A 68 10.30 1.08 -1.15
C ILE A 68 9.51 1.73 -2.29
N ASP A 69 9.00 0.96 -3.23
CA ASP A 69 8.24 1.46 -4.38
C ASP A 69 6.94 2.16 -3.96
N ALA A 70 6.22 1.58 -2.98
CA ALA A 70 5.03 2.19 -2.41
C ALA A 70 5.34 3.52 -1.70
N ASN A 71 6.43 3.58 -0.94
CA ASN A 71 6.87 4.78 -0.25
C ASN A 71 7.36 5.87 -1.23
N LEU A 72 7.99 5.50 -2.34
CA LEU A 72 8.38 6.45 -3.40
C LEU A 72 7.13 7.09 -4.02
N LEU A 73 6.11 6.30 -4.33
CA LEU A 73 4.86 6.83 -4.86
C LEU A 73 4.12 7.70 -3.84
N LEU A 74 4.13 7.31 -2.56
CA LEU A 74 3.54 8.12 -1.48
C LEU A 74 4.23 9.48 -1.37
N LYS A 75 5.57 9.53 -1.38
CA LYS A 75 6.35 10.78 -1.37
C LYS A 75 6.03 11.66 -2.58
N LYS A 76 5.86 11.05 -3.76
CA LYS A 76 5.43 11.77 -4.96
C LYS A 76 4.05 12.39 -4.76
N CYS A 77 3.09 11.65 -4.20
CA CYS A 77 1.77 12.17 -3.88
C CYS A 77 1.81 13.33 -2.87
N MET A 78 2.65 13.23 -1.85
CA MET A 78 2.86 14.32 -0.89
C MET A 78 3.36 15.59 -1.58
N LYS A 79 4.39 15.47 -2.42
CA LYS A 79 4.92 16.59 -3.19
C LYS A 79 3.86 17.24 -4.08
N GLU A 80 3.06 16.45 -4.78
CA GLU A 80 1.96 16.95 -5.61
C GLU A 80 0.93 17.73 -4.78
N LEU A 81 0.57 17.24 -3.58
CA LEU A 81 -0.35 17.94 -2.68
C LEU A 81 0.25 19.26 -2.16
N ASP A 82 1.56 19.28 -1.86
CA ASP A 82 2.27 20.50 -1.47
C ASP A 82 2.23 21.55 -2.60
N GLU A 83 2.50 21.13 -3.85
CA GLU A 83 2.45 22.00 -5.03
C GLU A 83 1.04 22.55 -5.31
N GLU A 84 0.01 21.77 -4.97
CA GLU A 84 -1.41 22.17 -5.09
C GLU A 84 -1.92 22.98 -3.88
N GLY A 85 -1.12 23.15 -2.82
CA GLY A 85 -1.52 23.84 -1.60
C GLY A 85 -2.55 23.08 -0.76
N ILE A 86 -2.64 21.75 -0.92
CA ILE A 86 -3.59 20.90 -0.22
C ILE A 86 -2.97 20.37 1.07
N SER A 87 -3.58 20.68 2.21
CA SER A 87 -3.12 20.25 3.53
C SER A 87 -3.31 18.75 3.76
N TYR A 88 -2.34 18.12 4.42
CA TYR A 88 -2.36 16.73 4.87
C TYR A 88 -1.40 16.56 6.07
N ASN A 89 -1.45 15.41 6.74
CA ASN A 89 -0.48 15.08 7.81
C ASN A 89 0.82 14.52 7.20
N SER A 90 1.87 15.31 7.15
CA SER A 90 3.20 14.89 6.65
C SER A 90 3.86 13.81 7.51
N LYS A 91 3.36 13.59 8.74
CA LYS A 91 3.86 12.57 9.70
C LYS A 91 2.95 11.35 9.78
N VAL A 92 2.15 11.09 8.75
CA VAL A 92 1.30 9.90 8.70
C VAL A 92 2.12 8.64 8.94
N LYS A 93 1.68 7.83 9.90
CA LYS A 93 2.37 6.58 10.24
C LYS A 93 2.11 5.53 9.18
N ILE A 94 3.19 4.93 8.67
CA ILE A 94 3.14 3.91 7.61
C ILE A 94 3.52 2.57 8.23
N GLY A 95 2.78 1.53 7.90
CA GLY A 95 3.04 0.17 8.34
C GLY A 95 2.70 -0.87 7.27
N THR A 96 2.99 -2.12 7.57
CA THR A 96 2.63 -3.25 6.74
C THR A 96 1.96 -4.36 7.54
N MET A 97 1.19 -5.19 6.85
CA MET A 97 0.63 -6.40 7.41
C MET A 97 1.58 -7.58 7.19
N ILE A 98 1.93 -8.28 8.27
CA ILE A 98 2.70 -9.52 8.22
C ILE A 98 1.71 -10.66 8.07
N GLU A 99 1.47 -11.07 6.85
CA GLU A 99 0.49 -12.10 6.48
C GLU A 99 0.99 -13.04 5.38
N VAL A 100 2.18 -12.77 4.85
CA VAL A 100 2.90 -13.61 3.90
C VAL A 100 4.19 -14.09 4.57
N PRO A 101 4.54 -15.39 4.50
CA PRO A 101 5.74 -15.93 5.16
C PRO A 101 7.03 -15.16 4.82
N SER A 102 7.19 -14.73 3.57
CA SER A 102 8.35 -13.92 3.14
C SER A 102 8.43 -12.58 3.85
N ALA A 103 7.30 -11.96 4.20
CA ALA A 103 7.27 -10.69 4.94
C ALA A 103 7.86 -10.85 6.35
N ALA A 104 7.62 -11.98 7.02
CA ALA A 104 8.20 -12.27 8.33
C ALA A 104 9.73 -12.39 8.27
N LEU A 105 10.27 -12.96 7.19
CA LEU A 105 11.72 -13.13 6.99
C LEU A 105 12.46 -11.83 6.69
N VAL A 106 11.80 -10.81 6.19
CA VAL A 106 12.39 -9.52 5.83
C VAL A 106 11.93 -8.37 6.72
N ALA A 107 11.19 -8.68 7.79
CA ALA A 107 10.60 -7.67 8.68
C ALA A 107 11.65 -6.76 9.33
N ASP A 108 12.81 -7.28 9.69
CA ASP A 108 13.95 -6.52 10.24
C ASP A 108 14.45 -5.46 9.25
N LYS A 109 14.58 -5.83 7.97
CA LYS A 109 15.00 -4.90 6.91
C LYS A 109 13.93 -3.88 6.55
N ALA A 110 12.66 -4.27 6.61
CA ALA A 110 11.54 -3.36 6.37
C ALA A 110 11.33 -2.38 7.53
N SER A 111 11.76 -2.70 8.74
CA SER A 111 11.57 -1.87 9.94
C SER A 111 12.20 -0.48 9.84
N SER A 112 13.27 -0.31 9.07
CA SER A 112 13.91 0.99 8.84
C SER A 112 13.04 1.98 8.03
N THR A 113 12.03 1.48 7.33
CA THR A 113 11.16 2.26 6.44
C THR A 113 9.70 2.30 6.88
N LEU A 114 9.35 1.59 7.94
CA LEU A 114 7.99 1.43 8.44
C LEU A 114 7.90 1.81 9.92
N CYS A 115 6.76 2.41 10.30
CA CYS A 115 6.51 2.83 11.68
C CYS A 115 5.86 1.75 12.54
N PHE A 116 5.19 0.77 11.91
CA PHE A 116 4.52 -0.31 12.64
C PHE A 116 4.30 -1.54 11.76
N PHE A 117 4.10 -2.70 12.42
CA PHE A 117 3.66 -3.93 11.79
C PHE A 117 2.30 -4.33 12.37
N SER A 118 1.46 -4.91 11.54
CA SER A 118 0.21 -5.55 11.96
C SER A 118 0.27 -7.02 11.59
N PHE A 119 -0.11 -7.88 12.54
CA PHE A 119 -0.19 -9.31 12.30
C PHE A 119 -1.64 -9.69 12.09
N ARG A 120 -1.93 -10.46 11.03
CA ARG A 120 -3.24 -11.06 10.86
C ARG A 120 -3.32 -12.26 11.80
N ARG A 121 -4.27 -12.24 12.73
CA ARG A 121 -4.62 -13.47 13.46
C ARG A 121 -5.30 -14.42 12.48
N VAL A 122 -4.76 -15.61 12.38
CA VAL A 122 -5.37 -16.72 11.63
C VAL A 122 -6.57 -17.24 12.41
#